data_e43d886a36706efeec149c7b24374cc0
#
_entry.id   e43d886a36706efeec149c7b24374cc0
#
_cell.length_a   1.000
_cell.length_b   1.000
_cell.length_c   1.000
_cell.angle_alpha   90.00
_cell.angle_beta   90.00
_cell.angle_gamma   90.00
#
_symmetry.space_group_name_H-M   'P 1'
#
loop_
_entity.id
_entity.type
_entity.pdbx_description
1 polymer ?
#
loop_
_entity_poly.entity_id
_entity_poly.type
_entity_poly.pdbx_seq_one_letter_code
_entity_poly.pdbx_strand_id
1 'polypeptide(L)'
;TIDLIEDDLVFITNGCCTDTSCYGDQNSAPDLSKIKNGNGESWDLWKNIASQASNGEFGNPDKFCGNVDLTNWMSATIEVSDENIIKHIINICKRDPRKGKVTTGGIVTVKDSTENWYLSWTINRQPQFKSQNKNSILVWVYALNTTKPGNFIEKAIKTCTGKEICEEWLYHIGIPTNEIEKYADKCNTTTCYMPYINAFFQPREEKDRPLVVPKESINFAFVGQFAETPRDTIFTTEYSIRTGMEAVYTLLKVDRAVPEVWGSKYDVRELLKACYYAVDKKSVDELSLTFAEKQAIKIVEKKIKGTDLEILFKESGLFK
;
A
#
# COMPACT_ATOMS: atom_id res chain seq x y z
N THR A 1 -31.20 -2.70 -19.14
CA THR A 1 -31.61 -1.34 -18.72
C THR A 1 -32.44 -1.48 -17.47
N ILE A 2 -32.17 -0.65 -16.48
CA ILE A 2 -32.95 -0.53 -15.25
C ILE A 2 -33.46 0.90 -15.25
N ASP A 3 -34.78 1.05 -15.16
CA ASP A 3 -35.40 2.37 -15.06
C ASP A 3 -35.38 2.81 -13.59
N LEU A 4 -34.92 4.04 -13.35
CA LEU A 4 -34.79 4.63 -12.02
C LEU A 4 -35.78 5.77 -11.88
N ILE A 5 -36.28 5.95 -10.68
CA ILE A 5 -37.09 7.12 -10.29
C ILE A 5 -36.27 8.00 -9.32
N GLU A 6 -36.73 9.20 -9.05
CA GLU A 6 -36.02 10.17 -8.18
C GLU A 6 -35.77 9.64 -6.75
N ASP A 7 -36.63 8.75 -6.26
CA ASP A 7 -36.52 8.15 -4.93
C ASP A 7 -35.51 6.96 -4.87
N ASP A 8 -35.06 6.47 -6.03
CA ASP A 8 -34.05 5.39 -6.08
C ASP A 8 -32.66 5.97 -5.78
N LEU A 9 -31.88 5.27 -4.96
CA LEU A 9 -30.50 5.64 -4.67
C LEU A 9 -29.53 4.74 -5.42
N VAL A 10 -28.56 5.37 -6.11
CA VAL A 10 -27.53 4.67 -6.88
C VAL A 10 -26.15 4.97 -6.30
N PHE A 11 -25.42 3.93 -5.91
CA PHE A 11 -24.04 4.03 -5.46
C PHE A 11 -23.12 3.38 -6.49
N ILE A 12 -22.16 4.15 -7.00
CA ILE A 12 -21.27 3.75 -8.08
C ILE A 12 -19.85 3.60 -7.53
N THR A 13 -19.30 2.38 -7.58
CA THR A 13 -17.87 2.17 -7.35
C THR A 13 -17.14 2.31 -8.68
N ASN A 14 -16.46 3.43 -8.87
CA ASN A 14 -15.74 3.77 -10.09
C ASN A 14 -14.27 3.34 -10.00
N GLY A 15 -13.76 2.71 -11.07
CA GLY A 15 -12.39 2.18 -11.11
C GLY A 15 -12.17 1.00 -10.16
N CYS A 16 -11.12 0.23 -10.42
CA CYS A 16 -10.76 -0.90 -9.57
C CYS A 16 -9.27 -1.20 -9.66
N CYS A 17 -8.57 -1.19 -8.52
CA CYS A 17 -7.13 -1.46 -8.46
C CYS A 17 -6.76 -2.90 -8.84
N THR A 18 -7.69 -3.85 -8.73
CA THR A 18 -7.47 -5.26 -9.03
C THR A 18 -8.11 -5.71 -10.34
N ASP A 19 -8.67 -4.78 -11.11
CA ASP A 19 -9.26 -5.07 -12.41
C ASP A 19 -8.22 -5.68 -13.36
N THR A 20 -8.63 -6.63 -14.17
CA THR A 20 -7.79 -7.36 -15.13
C THR A 20 -6.53 -8.00 -14.53
N SER A 21 -6.50 -8.26 -13.23
CA SER A 21 -5.41 -9.01 -12.61
C SER A 21 -5.28 -10.39 -13.25
N CYS A 22 -4.05 -10.83 -13.47
CA CYS A 22 -3.77 -12.16 -14.03
C CYS A 22 -2.78 -12.92 -13.15
N TYR A 23 -2.87 -14.24 -13.23
CA TYR A 23 -2.15 -15.15 -12.34
C TYR A 23 -1.22 -16.05 -13.13
N GLY A 24 -0.13 -16.43 -12.50
CA GLY A 24 0.71 -17.55 -12.87
C GLY A 24 0.84 -18.52 -11.69
N ASP A 25 1.59 -19.57 -11.90
CA ASP A 25 1.85 -20.62 -10.91
C ASP A 25 3.35 -20.91 -10.78
N GLN A 26 3.70 -21.97 -10.06
CA GLN A 26 5.09 -22.41 -9.87
C GLN A 26 5.88 -22.50 -11.17
N ASN A 27 5.24 -22.92 -12.28
CA ASN A 27 5.91 -23.25 -13.54
C ASN A 27 5.55 -22.30 -14.69
N SER A 28 4.59 -21.41 -14.50
CA SER A 28 4.05 -20.53 -15.53
C SER A 28 4.04 -19.08 -15.08
N ALA A 29 4.53 -18.18 -15.93
CA ALA A 29 4.37 -16.75 -15.73
C ALA A 29 2.90 -16.32 -16.02
N PRO A 30 2.43 -15.18 -15.45
CA PRO A 30 1.13 -14.63 -15.80
C PRO A 30 1.01 -14.32 -17.30
N ASP A 31 -0.14 -14.61 -17.89
CA ASP A 31 -0.42 -14.22 -19.28
C ASP A 31 -0.76 -12.72 -19.37
N LEU A 32 0.18 -11.93 -19.84
CA LEU A 32 0.02 -10.48 -20.00
C LEU A 32 -0.57 -10.06 -21.37
N SER A 33 -0.88 -11.00 -22.25
CA SER A 33 -1.34 -10.70 -23.63
C SER A 33 -2.63 -9.88 -23.68
N LYS A 34 -3.45 -9.98 -22.64
CA LYS A 34 -4.73 -9.26 -22.51
C LYS A 34 -4.61 -7.90 -21.84
N ILE A 35 -3.44 -7.57 -21.28
CA ILE A 35 -3.24 -6.33 -20.55
C ILE A 35 -3.03 -5.18 -21.53
N LYS A 36 -3.87 -4.17 -21.43
CA LYS A 36 -3.82 -2.94 -22.23
C LYS A 36 -4.08 -1.74 -21.31
N ASN A 37 -3.52 -0.59 -21.70
CA ASN A 37 -3.78 0.65 -20.99
C ASN A 37 -5.28 0.97 -20.95
N GLY A 38 -5.79 1.27 -19.77
CA GLY A 38 -7.17 1.65 -19.56
C GLY A 38 -8.21 0.55 -19.83
N ASN A 39 -7.80 -0.72 -19.88
CA ASN A 39 -8.69 -1.85 -20.11
C ASN A 39 -9.24 -2.38 -18.79
N GLY A 40 -10.53 -2.75 -18.76
CA GLY A 40 -11.22 -3.34 -17.63
C GLY A 40 -12.62 -2.79 -17.44
N GLU A 41 -13.53 -3.64 -16.98
CA GLU A 41 -14.96 -3.30 -16.88
C GLU A 41 -15.23 -2.12 -15.93
N SER A 42 -14.51 -2.05 -14.80
CA SER A 42 -14.65 -0.96 -13.84
C SER A 42 -14.12 0.36 -14.36
N TRP A 43 -13.07 0.33 -15.20
CA TRP A 43 -12.52 1.51 -15.86
C TRP A 43 -13.41 1.96 -17.02
N ASP A 44 -13.94 1.03 -17.78
CA ASP A 44 -14.88 1.33 -18.89
C ASP A 44 -16.18 1.93 -18.36
N LEU A 45 -16.69 1.43 -17.23
CA LEU A 45 -17.83 2.05 -16.54
C LEU A 45 -17.53 3.53 -16.23
N TRP A 46 -16.39 3.81 -15.58
CA TRP A 46 -16.05 5.17 -15.21
C TRP A 46 -15.80 6.07 -16.44
N LYS A 47 -15.12 5.59 -17.47
CA LYS A 47 -14.93 6.32 -18.75
C LYS A 47 -16.27 6.67 -19.40
N ASN A 48 -17.20 5.72 -19.45
CA ASN A 48 -18.52 5.94 -20.00
C ASN A 48 -19.30 7.01 -19.21
N ILE A 49 -19.21 6.99 -17.88
CA ILE A 49 -19.83 8.01 -17.03
C ILE A 49 -19.14 9.37 -17.25
N ALA A 50 -17.81 9.41 -17.22
CA ALA A 50 -17.04 10.64 -17.37
C ALA A 50 -17.28 11.32 -18.73
N SER A 51 -17.54 10.54 -19.77
CA SER A 51 -17.86 11.06 -21.11
C SER A 51 -19.23 11.78 -21.19
N GLN A 52 -20.11 11.61 -20.19
CA GLN A 52 -21.42 12.27 -20.16
C GLN A 52 -21.33 13.74 -19.70
N ALA A 53 -20.23 14.15 -19.07
CA ALA A 53 -20.05 15.51 -18.59
C ALA A 53 -18.89 16.22 -19.29
N SER A 54 -19.18 17.32 -19.99
CA SER A 54 -18.16 18.11 -20.70
C SER A 54 -17.27 18.95 -19.80
N ASN A 55 -17.67 19.16 -18.53
CA ASN A 55 -16.97 20.00 -17.56
C ASN A 55 -15.98 19.24 -16.65
N GLY A 56 -15.83 17.93 -16.88
CA GLY A 56 -14.96 17.07 -16.05
C GLY A 56 -15.52 16.75 -14.67
N GLU A 57 -16.80 16.96 -14.44
CA GLU A 57 -17.46 16.74 -13.13
C GLU A 57 -17.35 15.29 -12.65
N PHE A 58 -17.35 14.34 -13.58
CA PHE A 58 -17.24 12.91 -13.24
C PHE A 58 -15.81 12.38 -13.29
N GLY A 59 -14.81 13.29 -13.23
CA GLY A 59 -13.40 12.95 -13.11
C GLY A 59 -12.73 12.61 -14.44
N ASN A 60 -11.47 12.18 -14.34
CA ASN A 60 -10.61 11.83 -15.47
C ASN A 60 -10.00 10.43 -15.26
N PRO A 61 -10.70 9.35 -15.62
CA PRO A 61 -10.24 7.99 -15.40
C PRO A 61 -8.91 7.67 -16.08
N ASP A 62 -8.62 8.26 -17.25
CA ASP A 62 -7.36 7.99 -17.97
C ASP A 62 -6.12 8.44 -17.19
N LYS A 63 -6.27 9.39 -16.27
CA LYS A 63 -5.20 9.77 -15.34
C LYS A 63 -4.73 8.61 -14.47
N PHE A 64 -5.62 7.69 -14.15
CA PHE A 64 -5.39 6.58 -13.22
C PHE A 64 -5.11 5.25 -13.93
N CYS A 65 -5.72 5.01 -15.08
CA CYS A 65 -5.61 3.74 -15.81
C CYS A 65 -4.92 3.86 -17.17
N GLY A 66 -4.61 5.07 -17.63
CA GLY A 66 -4.08 5.30 -18.99
C GLY A 66 -2.64 4.82 -19.22
N ASN A 67 -1.89 4.49 -18.16
CA ASN A 67 -0.53 3.99 -18.29
C ASN A 67 -0.23 2.86 -17.30
N VAL A 68 -0.39 1.62 -17.75
CA VAL A 68 -0.17 0.42 -16.95
C VAL A 68 1.28 0.31 -16.45
N ASP A 69 2.26 0.81 -17.17
CA ASP A 69 3.66 0.73 -16.74
C ASP A 69 3.94 1.56 -15.47
N LEU A 70 3.11 2.56 -15.19
CA LEU A 70 3.19 3.38 -13.98
C LEU A 70 2.32 2.86 -12.81
N THR A 71 1.30 2.06 -13.12
CA THR A 71 0.27 1.70 -12.14
C THR A 71 0.34 0.25 -11.68
N ASN A 72 1.10 -0.58 -12.38
CA ASN A 72 1.20 -2.01 -12.07
C ASN A 72 2.13 -2.32 -10.91
N TRP A 73 1.95 -3.49 -10.35
CA TRP A 73 2.97 -4.22 -9.62
C TRP A 73 2.77 -5.72 -9.80
N MET A 74 3.73 -6.50 -9.31
CA MET A 74 3.62 -7.95 -9.25
C MET A 74 3.80 -8.44 -7.82
N SER A 75 2.95 -9.35 -7.40
CA SER A 75 3.07 -10.04 -6.12
C SER A 75 3.10 -11.54 -6.33
N ALA A 76 3.56 -12.25 -5.30
CA ALA A 76 3.44 -13.70 -5.23
C ALA A 76 3.21 -14.16 -3.79
N THR A 77 2.54 -15.29 -3.65
CA THR A 77 2.41 -16.01 -2.40
C THR A 77 3.21 -17.30 -2.51
N ILE A 78 4.21 -17.46 -1.66
CA ILE A 78 5.08 -18.63 -1.60
C ILE A 78 4.63 -19.49 -0.44
N GLU A 79 4.17 -20.71 -0.71
CA GLU A 79 3.91 -21.73 0.31
C GLU A 79 5.19 -22.51 0.59
N VAL A 80 5.65 -22.47 1.84
CA VAL A 80 6.87 -23.10 2.30
C VAL A 80 6.55 -24.16 3.35
N SER A 81 6.92 -25.43 3.07
CA SER A 81 6.77 -26.56 4.01
C SER A 81 8.12 -27.18 4.41
N ASP A 82 9.24 -26.75 3.79
CA ASP A 82 10.55 -27.28 4.11
C ASP A 82 11.08 -26.73 5.44
N GLU A 83 11.39 -27.63 6.38
CA GLU A 83 11.84 -27.27 7.73
C GLU A 83 13.16 -26.51 7.75
N ASN A 84 14.04 -26.66 6.75
CA ASN A 84 15.30 -25.93 6.72
C ASN A 84 15.07 -24.47 6.34
N ILE A 85 14.18 -24.19 5.38
CA ILE A 85 13.78 -22.82 5.05
C ILE A 85 13.10 -22.18 6.26
N ILE A 86 12.19 -22.88 6.94
CA ILE A 86 11.48 -22.38 8.13
C ILE A 86 12.48 -22.08 9.26
N LYS A 87 13.44 -22.95 9.52
CA LYS A 87 14.52 -22.71 10.50
C LYS A 87 15.36 -21.49 10.11
N HIS A 88 15.67 -21.33 8.83
CA HIS A 88 16.42 -20.18 8.34
C HIS A 88 15.63 -18.88 8.59
N ILE A 89 14.33 -18.85 8.29
CA ILE A 89 13.44 -17.72 8.60
C ILE A 89 13.42 -17.42 10.12
N ILE A 90 13.34 -18.45 10.97
CA ILE A 90 13.40 -18.28 12.43
C ILE A 90 14.72 -17.66 12.86
N ASN A 91 15.84 -18.06 12.23
CA ASN A 91 17.15 -17.50 12.53
C ASN A 91 17.26 -16.00 12.16
N ILE A 92 16.65 -15.59 11.06
CA ILE A 92 16.61 -14.18 10.63
C ILE A 92 15.65 -13.37 11.50
N CYS A 93 14.40 -13.81 11.62
CA CYS A 93 13.33 -13.04 12.25
C CYS A 93 13.31 -13.18 13.78
N LYS A 94 14.04 -14.15 14.34
CA LYS A 94 14.02 -14.53 15.77
C LYS A 94 12.62 -14.89 16.29
N ARG A 95 11.73 -15.29 15.40
CA ARG A 95 10.34 -15.69 15.67
C ARG A 95 9.95 -16.89 14.83
N ASP A 96 9.25 -17.83 15.44
CA ASP A 96 8.67 -18.96 14.70
C ASP A 96 7.33 -18.54 14.08
N PRO A 97 7.19 -18.55 12.75
CA PRO A 97 5.96 -18.14 12.08
C PRO A 97 4.76 -19.00 12.48
N ARG A 98 4.94 -20.25 12.87
CA ARG A 98 3.88 -21.20 13.27
C ARG A 98 3.31 -20.90 14.66
N LYS A 99 3.89 -20.00 15.43
CA LYS A 99 3.43 -19.67 16.80
C LYS A 99 2.42 -18.52 16.87
N GLY A 100 1.76 -18.20 15.77
CA GLY A 100 0.63 -17.27 15.73
C GLY A 100 0.98 -15.80 15.93
N LYS A 101 2.23 -15.39 15.74
CA LYS A 101 2.68 -13.99 15.77
C LYS A 101 3.07 -13.52 14.37
N VAL A 102 3.00 -12.22 14.11
CA VAL A 102 3.57 -11.62 12.89
C VAL A 102 5.09 -11.81 12.93
N THR A 103 5.62 -12.57 11.97
CA THR A 103 7.01 -13.03 12.00
C THR A 103 7.98 -11.91 11.69
N THR A 104 7.72 -11.16 10.61
CA THR A 104 8.58 -10.05 10.18
C THR A 104 8.35 -8.75 10.96
N GLY A 105 7.27 -8.66 11.71
CA GLY A 105 6.86 -7.42 12.41
C GLY A 105 6.23 -6.37 11.50
N GLY A 106 6.31 -6.53 10.20
CA GLY A 106 5.82 -5.65 9.15
C GLY A 106 6.37 -6.08 7.81
N ILE A 107 6.30 -5.20 6.82
CA ILE A 107 6.89 -5.42 5.49
C ILE A 107 8.40 -5.20 5.59
N VAL A 108 9.16 -6.12 5.01
CA VAL A 108 10.62 -6.04 4.86
C VAL A 108 10.93 -5.64 3.44
N THR A 109 11.45 -4.45 3.22
CA THR A 109 11.96 -4.03 1.91
C THR A 109 13.42 -4.41 1.79
N VAL A 110 13.77 -5.09 0.73
CA VAL A 110 15.13 -5.53 0.45
C VAL A 110 15.95 -4.36 -0.11
N LYS A 111 16.91 -3.86 0.67
CA LYS A 111 17.73 -2.71 0.29
C LYS A 111 18.48 -2.91 -1.03
N ASP A 112 19.10 -4.05 -1.20
CA ASP A 112 19.93 -4.34 -2.38
C ASP A 112 19.12 -4.56 -3.67
N SER A 113 17.78 -4.68 -3.55
CA SER A 113 16.84 -4.82 -4.66
C SER A 113 16.23 -3.50 -5.13
N THR A 114 16.56 -2.35 -4.52
CA THR A 114 15.89 -1.07 -4.82
C THR A 114 16.09 -0.59 -6.25
N GLU A 115 17.23 -0.86 -6.85
CA GLU A 115 17.54 -0.54 -8.25
C GLU A 115 17.10 -1.63 -9.24
N ASN A 116 16.72 -2.80 -8.73
CA ASN A 116 16.25 -3.97 -9.45
C ASN A 116 14.72 -4.11 -9.31
N TRP A 117 14.21 -5.23 -8.80
CA TRP A 117 12.76 -5.44 -8.63
C TRP A 117 12.11 -4.53 -7.59
N TYR A 118 12.88 -3.93 -6.67
CA TYR A 118 12.39 -3.25 -5.49
C TYR A 118 11.51 -4.20 -4.67
N LEU A 119 12.09 -5.36 -4.36
CA LEU A 119 11.41 -6.47 -3.70
C LEU A 119 11.10 -6.14 -2.24
N SER A 120 9.90 -6.48 -1.84
CA SER A 120 9.48 -6.47 -0.44
C SER A 120 8.77 -7.78 -0.11
N TRP A 121 8.83 -8.20 1.16
CA TRP A 121 8.18 -9.42 1.61
C TRP A 121 7.71 -9.33 3.05
N THR A 122 6.77 -10.19 3.42
CA THR A 122 6.27 -10.32 4.79
C THR A 122 5.74 -11.71 5.07
N ILE A 123 5.81 -12.12 6.32
CA ILE A 123 5.13 -13.30 6.84
C ILE A 123 4.16 -12.84 7.91
N ASN A 124 2.90 -12.80 7.56
CA ASN A 124 1.81 -12.47 8.45
C ASN A 124 1.58 -13.58 9.49
N ARG A 125 0.65 -13.34 10.39
CA ARG A 125 0.22 -14.34 11.36
C ARG A 125 -0.25 -15.62 10.67
N GLN A 126 0.27 -16.77 11.07
CA GLN A 126 -0.11 -18.08 10.56
C GLN A 126 -1.04 -18.85 11.55
N PRO A 127 -1.95 -19.68 11.08
CA PRO A 127 -2.32 -19.85 9.67
C PRO A 127 -3.03 -18.61 9.13
N GLN A 128 -2.79 -18.29 7.86
CA GLN A 128 -3.46 -17.19 7.18
C GLN A 128 -4.84 -17.57 6.66
N PHE A 129 -5.03 -18.84 6.31
CA PHE A 129 -6.28 -19.40 5.84
C PHE A 129 -6.71 -20.59 6.68
N LYS A 130 -8.02 -20.79 6.83
CA LYS A 130 -8.59 -21.94 7.58
C LYS A 130 -8.17 -23.31 7.03
N SER A 131 -8.01 -23.39 5.70
CA SER A 131 -7.62 -24.62 4.99
C SER A 131 -6.11 -24.79 4.84
N GLN A 132 -5.30 -23.85 5.35
CA GLN A 132 -3.84 -23.92 5.23
C GLN A 132 -3.31 -25.17 5.96
N ASN A 133 -2.36 -25.87 5.33
CA ASN A 133 -1.65 -26.98 5.97
C ASN A 133 -0.93 -26.48 7.23
N LYS A 134 -1.08 -27.20 8.33
CA LYS A 134 -0.48 -26.84 9.63
C LYS A 134 1.04 -26.81 9.61
N ASN A 135 1.67 -27.52 8.67
CA ASN A 135 3.12 -27.61 8.52
C ASN A 135 3.67 -26.61 7.49
N SER A 136 2.80 -25.86 6.80
CA SER A 136 3.22 -24.84 5.84
C SER A 136 3.08 -23.45 6.41
N ILE A 137 3.89 -22.53 5.89
CA ILE A 137 3.77 -21.10 6.09
C ILE A 137 3.61 -20.41 4.74
N LEU A 138 2.94 -19.27 4.74
CA LEU A 138 2.78 -18.43 3.56
C LEU A 138 3.63 -17.19 3.69
N VAL A 139 4.45 -16.95 2.67
CA VAL A 139 5.26 -15.76 2.50
C VAL A 139 4.64 -14.94 1.37
N TRP A 140 4.31 -13.69 1.65
CA TRP A 140 3.88 -12.76 0.62
C TRP A 140 5.06 -11.90 0.18
N VAL A 141 5.30 -11.86 -1.12
CA VAL A 141 6.33 -11.02 -1.75
C VAL A 141 5.68 -10.13 -2.80
N TYR A 142 6.26 -8.96 -3.02
CA TYR A 142 5.85 -8.09 -4.13
C TYR A 142 7.02 -7.25 -4.63
N ALA A 143 6.93 -6.80 -5.87
CA ALA A 143 7.91 -5.96 -6.50
C ALA A 143 7.25 -4.76 -7.20
N LEU A 144 7.85 -3.59 -7.06
CA LEU A 144 7.37 -2.34 -7.63
C LEU A 144 7.96 -2.07 -9.01
N ASN A 145 9.21 -2.48 -9.26
CA ASN A 145 9.88 -2.33 -10.55
C ASN A 145 9.68 -3.58 -11.42
N THR A 146 8.52 -3.71 -12.03
CA THR A 146 8.13 -4.94 -12.73
C THR A 146 8.84 -5.19 -14.06
N THR A 147 9.56 -4.19 -14.60
CA THR A 147 10.27 -4.25 -15.88
C THR A 147 11.78 -4.39 -15.74
N LYS A 148 12.34 -4.20 -14.55
CA LYS A 148 13.77 -4.34 -14.30
C LYS A 148 14.15 -5.80 -14.03
N PRO A 149 15.41 -6.21 -14.27
CA PRO A 149 15.90 -7.53 -13.88
C PRO A 149 15.99 -7.64 -12.35
N GLY A 150 15.95 -8.87 -11.82
CA GLY A 150 16.26 -9.17 -10.42
C GLY A 150 17.75 -9.12 -10.13
N ASN A 151 18.12 -9.40 -8.91
CA ASN A 151 19.52 -9.49 -8.49
C ASN A 151 20.11 -10.88 -8.79
N PHE A 152 19.30 -11.91 -8.68
CA PHE A 152 19.64 -13.31 -8.94
C PHE A 152 18.98 -13.80 -10.23
N ILE A 153 17.71 -13.50 -10.41
CA ILE A 153 16.95 -13.80 -11.63
C ILE A 153 17.09 -12.62 -12.59
N GLU A 154 17.92 -12.76 -13.61
CA GLU A 154 18.21 -11.71 -14.60
C GLU A 154 17.05 -11.48 -15.59
N LYS A 155 15.80 -11.47 -15.07
CA LYS A 155 14.56 -11.26 -15.83
C LYS A 155 13.68 -10.21 -15.16
N ALA A 156 12.80 -9.60 -15.93
CA ALA A 156 11.73 -8.74 -15.41
C ALA A 156 10.72 -9.60 -14.65
N ILE A 157 10.38 -9.25 -13.41
CA ILE A 157 9.51 -10.07 -12.55
C ILE A 157 8.16 -10.38 -13.21
N LYS A 158 7.59 -9.46 -13.99
CA LYS A 158 6.31 -9.66 -14.70
C LYS A 158 6.34 -10.81 -15.72
N THR A 159 7.51 -11.31 -16.08
CA THR A 159 7.70 -12.44 -16.99
C THR A 159 8.23 -13.69 -16.28
N CYS A 160 8.33 -13.67 -14.95
CA CYS A 160 8.84 -14.76 -14.16
C CYS A 160 7.76 -15.75 -13.78
N THR A 161 8.14 -17.03 -13.72
CA THR A 161 7.36 -18.09 -13.08
C THR A 161 7.37 -17.94 -11.56
N GLY A 162 6.49 -18.63 -10.87
CA GLY A 162 6.50 -18.66 -9.41
C GLY A 162 7.81 -19.21 -8.85
N LYS A 163 8.39 -20.24 -9.49
CA LYS A 163 9.71 -20.78 -9.11
C LYS A 163 10.78 -19.70 -9.15
N GLU A 164 10.90 -18.95 -10.24
CA GLU A 164 11.90 -17.89 -10.39
C GLU A 164 11.73 -16.77 -9.34
N ILE A 165 10.48 -16.40 -8.99
CA ILE A 165 10.23 -15.43 -7.92
C ILE A 165 10.62 -15.99 -6.55
N CYS A 166 10.36 -17.27 -6.30
CA CYS A 166 10.81 -17.95 -5.09
C CYS A 166 12.35 -17.98 -4.99
N GLU A 167 13.05 -18.26 -6.08
CA GLU A 167 14.51 -18.29 -6.15
C GLU A 167 15.12 -16.91 -5.81
N GLU A 168 14.59 -15.84 -6.39
CA GLU A 168 15.01 -14.47 -6.06
C GLU A 168 14.79 -14.14 -4.58
N TRP A 169 13.63 -14.51 -4.02
CA TRP A 169 13.36 -14.31 -2.60
C TRP A 169 14.31 -15.13 -1.71
N LEU A 170 14.57 -16.40 -2.04
CA LEU A 170 15.51 -17.25 -1.31
C LEU A 170 16.93 -16.67 -1.32
N TYR A 171 17.37 -16.11 -2.46
CA TYR A 171 18.63 -15.40 -2.57
C TYR A 171 18.70 -14.24 -1.57
N HIS A 172 17.66 -13.41 -1.51
CA HIS A 172 17.63 -12.24 -0.63
C HIS A 172 17.51 -12.55 0.87
N ILE A 173 16.99 -13.70 1.23
CA ILE A 173 17.02 -14.14 2.63
C ILE A 173 18.34 -14.84 2.99
N GLY A 174 19.29 -14.98 2.05
CA GLY A 174 20.64 -15.49 2.30
C GLY A 174 20.78 -17.01 2.22
N ILE A 175 19.96 -17.68 1.44
CA ILE A 175 20.16 -19.10 1.09
C ILE A 175 21.39 -19.19 0.15
N PRO A 176 22.32 -20.13 0.36
CA PRO A 176 23.45 -20.34 -0.53
C PRO A 176 23.00 -20.57 -1.98
N THR A 177 23.65 -19.90 -2.95
CA THR A 177 23.23 -19.91 -4.35
C THR A 177 23.14 -21.30 -4.97
N ASN A 178 24.01 -22.21 -4.56
CA ASN A 178 24.02 -23.61 -5.01
C ASN A 178 22.87 -24.47 -4.41
N GLU A 179 22.09 -23.92 -3.47
CA GLU A 179 20.97 -24.63 -2.85
C GLU A 179 19.61 -24.00 -3.22
N ILE A 180 19.59 -22.80 -3.81
CA ILE A 180 18.38 -22.04 -4.11
C ILE A 180 17.40 -22.87 -4.94
N GLU A 181 17.83 -23.42 -6.08
CA GLU A 181 16.97 -24.19 -6.97
C GLU A 181 16.32 -25.38 -6.23
N LYS A 182 17.11 -26.13 -5.49
CA LYS A 182 16.65 -27.29 -4.70
C LYS A 182 15.57 -26.91 -3.67
N TYR A 183 15.67 -25.73 -3.07
CA TYR A 183 14.67 -25.25 -2.10
C TYR A 183 13.46 -24.65 -2.80
N ALA A 184 13.62 -23.95 -3.91
CA ALA A 184 12.51 -23.44 -4.71
C ALA A 184 11.61 -24.55 -5.25
N ASP A 185 12.19 -25.71 -5.63
CA ASP A 185 11.46 -26.90 -6.08
C ASP A 185 10.56 -27.52 -4.99
N LYS A 186 10.80 -27.20 -3.72
CA LYS A 186 10.01 -27.65 -2.57
C LYS A 186 8.96 -26.64 -2.11
N CYS A 187 8.92 -25.50 -2.76
CA CYS A 187 7.91 -24.48 -2.53
C CYS A 187 6.81 -24.55 -3.59
N ASN A 188 5.65 -23.97 -3.29
CA ASN A 188 4.60 -23.76 -4.28
C ASN A 188 4.28 -22.25 -4.30
N THR A 189 4.45 -21.63 -5.46
CA THR A 189 4.32 -20.18 -5.60
C THR A 189 3.24 -19.83 -6.61
N THR A 190 2.26 -19.06 -6.15
CA THR A 190 1.24 -18.45 -7.02
C THR A 190 1.61 -16.99 -7.21
N THR A 191 1.68 -16.55 -8.46
CA THR A 191 1.98 -15.18 -8.83
C THR A 191 0.72 -14.40 -9.20
N CYS A 192 0.74 -13.10 -9.01
CA CYS A 192 -0.37 -12.21 -9.35
C CYS A 192 0.19 -10.89 -9.89
N TYR A 193 -0.05 -10.63 -11.17
CA TYR A 193 0.21 -9.35 -11.80
C TYR A 193 -1.05 -8.49 -11.74
N MET A 194 -0.92 -7.27 -11.21
CA MET A 194 -2.03 -6.33 -11.00
C MET A 194 -1.75 -5.04 -11.77
N PRO A 195 -2.43 -4.80 -12.90
CA PRO A 195 -2.15 -3.65 -13.78
C PRO A 195 -2.38 -2.29 -13.11
N TYR A 196 -3.34 -2.21 -12.19
CA TYR A 196 -3.82 -0.94 -11.65
C TYR A 196 -3.67 -0.79 -10.14
N ILE A 197 -2.89 -1.64 -9.49
CA ILE A 197 -2.79 -1.63 -8.02
C ILE A 197 -2.30 -0.29 -7.46
N ASN A 198 -1.45 0.42 -8.21
CA ASN A 198 -0.92 1.74 -7.86
C ASN A 198 -1.68 2.90 -8.53
N ALA A 199 -2.80 2.65 -9.19
CA ALA A 199 -3.56 3.68 -9.89
C ALA A 199 -3.92 4.86 -8.98
N PHE A 200 -4.34 4.61 -7.74
CA PHE A 200 -4.74 5.65 -6.80
C PHE A 200 -3.57 6.53 -6.31
N PHE A 201 -2.32 6.13 -6.53
CA PHE A 201 -1.13 6.94 -6.22
C PHE A 201 -0.70 7.86 -7.38
N GLN A 202 -1.35 7.79 -8.55
CA GLN A 202 -0.96 8.64 -9.67
C GLN A 202 -1.14 10.12 -9.32
N PRO A 203 -0.21 10.99 -9.73
CA PRO A 203 -0.34 12.43 -9.56
C PRO A 203 -1.64 12.92 -10.21
N ARG A 204 -2.41 13.73 -9.49
CA ARG A 204 -3.73 14.20 -9.92
C ARG A 204 -3.99 15.64 -9.53
N GLU A 205 -4.93 16.26 -10.23
CA GLU A 205 -5.55 17.53 -9.87
C GLU A 205 -6.87 17.30 -9.12
N GLU A 206 -7.40 18.34 -8.49
CA GLU A 206 -8.62 18.27 -7.68
C GLU A 206 -9.81 17.65 -8.42
N LYS A 207 -9.93 17.91 -9.72
CA LYS A 207 -11.05 17.44 -10.56
C LYS A 207 -10.83 16.06 -11.20
N ASP A 208 -9.67 15.46 -11.04
CA ASP A 208 -9.42 14.14 -11.64
C ASP A 208 -10.23 13.02 -10.99
N ARG A 209 -10.73 13.22 -9.76
CA ARG A 209 -11.71 12.34 -9.12
C ARG A 209 -13.05 13.05 -9.02
N PRO A 210 -14.19 12.37 -9.26
CA PRO A 210 -15.50 12.96 -9.00
C PRO A 210 -15.70 13.14 -7.50
N LEU A 211 -16.44 14.16 -7.11
CA LEU A 211 -16.93 14.29 -5.74
C LEU A 211 -17.77 13.07 -5.38
N VAL A 212 -17.82 12.71 -4.10
CA VAL A 212 -18.68 11.62 -3.62
C VAL A 212 -20.12 11.84 -4.06
N VAL A 213 -20.67 13.03 -3.85
CA VAL A 213 -21.96 13.44 -4.43
C VAL A 213 -21.66 14.61 -5.37
N PRO A 214 -21.75 14.40 -6.70
CA PRO A 214 -21.58 15.47 -7.67
C PRO A 214 -22.55 16.62 -7.42
N LYS A 215 -22.19 17.83 -7.86
CA LYS A 215 -23.10 18.97 -7.74
C LYS A 215 -24.41 18.68 -8.46
N GLU A 216 -25.53 19.08 -7.85
CA GLU A 216 -26.86 18.86 -8.41
C GLU A 216 -27.31 17.39 -8.50
N SER A 217 -26.49 16.43 -8.09
CA SER A 217 -26.95 15.04 -7.96
C SER A 217 -27.98 14.93 -6.85
N ILE A 218 -29.12 14.31 -7.19
CA ILE A 218 -30.25 14.11 -6.25
C ILE A 218 -30.29 12.70 -5.70
N ASN A 219 -29.78 11.72 -6.46
CA ASN A 219 -30.03 10.31 -6.14
C ASN A 219 -28.86 9.37 -6.48
N PHE A 220 -27.67 9.87 -6.86
CA PHE A 220 -26.51 9.01 -7.05
C PHE A 220 -25.25 9.57 -6.41
N ALA A 221 -24.31 8.67 -6.06
CA ALA A 221 -23.03 9.00 -5.48
C ALA A 221 -21.92 8.05 -5.98
N PHE A 222 -20.70 8.58 -6.07
CA PHE A 222 -19.49 7.77 -6.25
C PHE A 222 -18.94 7.35 -4.88
N VAL A 223 -18.54 6.08 -4.76
CA VAL A 223 -17.96 5.54 -3.54
C VAL A 223 -16.67 4.78 -3.82
N GLY A 224 -15.80 4.68 -2.83
CA GLY A 224 -14.54 3.97 -2.93
C GLY A 224 -13.33 4.86 -3.20
N GLN A 225 -12.23 4.27 -3.63
CA GLN A 225 -10.91 4.92 -3.67
C GLN A 225 -10.77 5.99 -4.75
N PHE A 226 -11.64 6.01 -5.74
CA PHE A 226 -11.60 6.96 -6.85
C PHE A 226 -12.70 8.04 -6.78
N ALA A 227 -13.42 8.13 -5.67
CA ALA A 227 -14.22 9.30 -5.32
C ALA A 227 -13.40 10.27 -4.47
N GLU A 228 -13.61 11.57 -4.62
CA GLU A 228 -12.89 12.59 -3.85
C GLU A 228 -13.56 12.83 -2.50
N THR A 229 -12.82 12.63 -1.43
CA THR A 229 -13.19 13.08 -0.10
C THR A 229 -12.01 13.83 0.52
N PRO A 230 -12.24 15.01 1.14
CA PRO A 230 -11.15 15.85 1.62
C PRO A 230 -10.47 15.25 2.86
N ARG A 231 -9.17 15.51 2.99
CA ARG A 231 -8.36 15.25 4.19
C ARG A 231 -8.19 13.79 4.57
N ASP A 232 -8.44 12.84 3.68
CA ASP A 232 -8.24 11.43 3.99
C ASP A 232 -7.10 10.83 3.16
N THR A 233 -6.58 9.70 3.63
CA THR A 233 -5.53 8.95 2.97
C THR A 233 -6.15 7.88 2.08
N ILE A 234 -5.93 7.98 0.80
CA ILE A 234 -6.33 6.98 -0.19
C ILE A 234 -5.76 5.60 0.13
N PHE A 235 -6.30 4.56 -0.47
CA PHE A 235 -6.01 3.12 -0.33
C PHE A 235 -6.34 2.48 1.02
N THR A 236 -6.90 3.20 1.96
CA THR A 236 -7.34 2.63 3.23
C THR A 236 -8.80 2.15 3.17
N THR A 237 -9.13 1.16 3.98
CA THR A 237 -10.53 0.74 4.17
C THR A 237 -11.36 1.90 4.73
N GLU A 238 -10.76 2.72 5.60
CA GLU A 238 -11.40 3.90 6.16
C GLU A 238 -11.82 4.90 5.09
N TYR A 239 -10.99 5.12 4.07
CA TYR A 239 -11.33 5.98 2.93
C TYR A 239 -12.62 5.53 2.25
N SER A 240 -12.73 4.23 1.95
CA SER A 240 -13.92 3.66 1.31
C SER A 240 -15.16 3.77 2.19
N ILE A 241 -15.03 3.55 3.51
CA ILE A 241 -16.13 3.72 4.47
C ILE A 241 -16.56 5.20 4.55
N ARG A 242 -15.60 6.11 4.58
CA ARG A 242 -15.85 7.56 4.64
C ARG A 242 -16.64 8.03 3.44
N THR A 243 -16.26 7.62 2.22
CA THR A 243 -17.01 7.96 1.00
C THR A 243 -18.45 7.42 1.06
N GLY A 244 -18.64 6.20 1.57
CA GLY A 244 -19.97 5.63 1.78
C GLY A 244 -20.82 6.40 2.81
N MET A 245 -20.21 6.81 3.93
CA MET A 245 -20.89 7.66 4.92
C MET A 245 -21.27 9.02 4.34
N GLU A 246 -20.37 9.67 3.61
CA GLU A 246 -20.60 10.95 2.95
C GLU A 246 -21.74 10.85 1.94
N ALA A 247 -21.73 9.81 1.11
CA ALA A 247 -22.79 9.55 0.15
C ALA A 247 -24.17 9.43 0.82
N VAL A 248 -24.28 8.58 1.83
CA VAL A 248 -25.56 8.37 2.55
C VAL A 248 -26.02 9.64 3.27
N TYR A 249 -25.11 10.31 3.99
CA TYR A 249 -25.51 11.50 4.76
C TYR A 249 -25.94 12.65 3.85
N THR A 250 -25.28 12.81 2.71
CA THR A 250 -25.62 13.86 1.74
C THR A 250 -26.94 13.57 1.03
N LEU A 251 -27.08 12.37 0.43
CA LEU A 251 -28.27 12.02 -0.34
C LEU A 251 -29.54 11.95 0.51
N LEU A 252 -29.41 11.42 1.74
CA LEU A 252 -30.57 11.33 2.68
C LEU A 252 -30.74 12.58 3.56
N LYS A 253 -29.92 13.61 3.34
CA LYS A 253 -29.98 14.87 4.12
C LYS A 253 -29.92 14.63 5.63
N VAL A 254 -29.08 13.69 6.05
CA VAL A 254 -28.89 13.37 7.46
C VAL A 254 -28.14 14.53 8.13
N ASP A 255 -28.75 15.10 9.18
CA ASP A 255 -28.13 16.19 9.96
C ASP A 255 -27.00 15.65 10.85
N ARG A 256 -25.94 15.17 10.20
CA ARG A 256 -24.75 14.62 10.82
C ARG A 256 -23.55 14.74 9.88
N ALA A 257 -22.45 15.23 10.39
CA ALA A 257 -21.19 15.26 9.65
C ALA A 257 -20.50 13.88 9.68
N VAL A 258 -19.79 13.56 8.60
CA VAL A 258 -18.81 12.45 8.62
C VAL A 258 -17.73 12.80 9.64
N PRO A 259 -17.35 11.88 10.54
CA PRO A 259 -16.30 12.15 11.53
C PRO A 259 -15.03 12.68 10.88
N GLU A 260 -14.42 13.70 11.46
CA GLU A 260 -13.18 14.27 10.95
C GLU A 260 -12.04 13.24 10.98
N VAL A 261 -11.17 13.31 9.98
CA VAL A 261 -9.89 12.56 9.99
C VAL A 261 -9.00 13.18 11.05
N TRP A 262 -8.38 12.35 11.88
CA TRP A 262 -7.42 12.84 12.86
C TRP A 262 -6.26 13.59 12.18
N GLY A 263 -6.20 14.88 12.43
CA GLY A 263 -5.23 15.77 11.80
C GLY A 263 -3.88 15.72 12.51
N SER A 264 -3.14 14.61 12.37
CA SER A 264 -1.81 14.43 13.01
C SER A 264 -0.85 15.59 12.77
N LYS A 265 -0.96 16.28 11.63
CA LYS A 265 -0.16 17.48 11.31
C LYS A 265 -0.43 18.69 12.23
N TYR A 266 -1.52 18.65 12.99
CA TYR A 266 -1.84 19.66 13.99
C TYR A 266 -1.60 19.17 15.43
N ASP A 267 -1.20 17.90 15.61
CA ASP A 267 -0.86 17.36 16.92
C ASP A 267 0.63 17.61 17.21
N VAL A 268 0.90 18.44 18.18
CA VAL A 268 2.27 18.80 18.54
C VAL A 268 3.11 17.59 18.94
N ARG A 269 2.51 16.55 19.53
CA ARG A 269 3.21 15.33 19.94
C ARG A 269 3.71 14.56 18.71
N GLU A 270 2.89 14.46 17.68
CA GLU A 270 3.25 13.78 16.45
C GLU A 270 4.27 14.60 15.64
N LEU A 271 4.17 15.93 15.65
CA LEU A 271 5.16 16.81 15.01
C LEU A 271 6.54 16.69 15.71
N LEU A 272 6.57 16.66 17.04
CA LEU A 272 7.82 16.47 17.79
C LEU A 272 8.42 15.08 17.52
N LYS A 273 7.62 14.02 17.47
CA LYS A 273 8.09 12.69 17.07
C LYS A 273 8.64 12.70 15.65
N ALA A 274 7.94 13.33 14.71
CA ALA A 274 8.42 13.46 13.32
C ALA A 274 9.78 14.19 13.28
N CYS A 275 9.97 15.24 14.05
CA CYS A 275 11.28 15.91 14.18
C CYS A 275 12.35 14.97 14.73
N TYR A 276 12.05 14.20 15.76
CA TYR A 276 12.99 13.23 16.33
C TYR A 276 13.42 12.18 15.32
N TYR A 277 12.48 11.65 14.52
CA TYR A 277 12.80 10.69 13.44
C TYR A 277 13.58 11.35 12.30
N ALA A 278 13.27 12.60 11.96
CA ALA A 278 13.96 13.33 10.89
C ALA A 278 15.45 13.59 11.21
N VAL A 279 15.83 13.60 12.47
CA VAL A 279 17.22 13.70 12.93
C VAL A 279 17.82 12.36 13.36
N ASP A 280 17.39 11.27 12.74
CA ASP A 280 17.90 9.91 12.99
C ASP A 280 17.79 9.46 14.46
N LYS A 281 16.73 9.83 15.15
CA LYS A 281 16.49 9.52 16.58
C LYS A 281 17.58 10.06 17.50
N LYS A 282 18.19 11.19 17.15
CA LYS A 282 19.16 11.89 18.00
C LYS A 282 18.45 12.94 18.82
N SER A 283 18.82 13.02 20.11
CA SER A 283 18.44 14.18 20.91
C SER A 283 19.18 15.43 20.45
N VAL A 284 18.67 16.59 20.82
CA VAL A 284 19.26 17.87 20.44
C VAL A 284 20.72 17.98 20.84
N ASP A 285 21.11 17.39 21.99
CA ASP A 285 22.50 17.36 22.48
C ASP A 285 23.45 16.56 21.59
N GLU A 286 22.91 15.62 20.80
CA GLU A 286 23.68 14.72 19.93
C GLU A 286 23.82 15.27 18.50
N LEU A 287 23.17 16.41 18.20
CA LEU A 287 23.25 17.06 16.90
C LEU A 287 24.50 17.94 16.77
N SER A 288 25.05 17.98 15.56
CA SER A 288 26.17 18.88 15.22
C SER A 288 25.65 20.30 14.99
N LEU A 289 25.41 21.01 16.08
CA LEU A 289 24.86 22.36 16.08
C LEU A 289 25.95 23.42 16.19
N THR A 290 25.72 24.56 15.54
CA THR A 290 26.54 25.78 15.69
C THR A 290 26.42 26.36 17.10
N PHE A 291 27.35 27.23 17.46
CA PHE A 291 27.32 27.91 18.78
C PHE A 291 26.00 28.70 18.96
N ALA A 292 25.54 29.40 17.93
CA ALA A 292 24.30 30.19 17.97
C ALA A 292 23.06 29.32 18.20
N GLU A 293 22.98 28.19 17.52
CA GLU A 293 21.89 27.23 17.68
C GLU A 293 21.89 26.62 19.09
N LYS A 294 23.05 26.24 19.62
CA LYS A 294 23.17 25.74 21.00
C LYS A 294 22.71 26.80 22.02
N GLN A 295 23.01 28.06 21.83
CA GLN A 295 22.53 29.13 22.70
C GLN A 295 21.01 29.33 22.60
N ALA A 296 20.43 29.24 21.38
CA ALA A 296 18.99 29.34 21.17
C ALA A 296 18.27 28.21 21.90
N ILE A 297 18.77 26.96 21.81
CA ILE A 297 18.21 25.81 22.48
C ILE A 297 18.23 25.97 24.01
N LYS A 298 19.35 26.39 24.59
CA LYS A 298 19.43 26.65 26.04
C LYS A 298 18.43 27.72 26.51
N ILE A 299 18.15 28.71 25.68
CA ILE A 299 17.13 29.72 25.99
C ILE A 299 15.73 29.08 25.97
N VAL A 300 15.43 28.22 24.99
CA VAL A 300 14.17 27.48 24.92
C VAL A 300 14.01 26.57 26.12
N GLU A 301 15.01 25.73 26.43
CA GLU A 301 15.01 24.85 27.61
C GLU A 301 14.72 25.60 28.91
N LYS A 302 15.39 26.74 29.10
CA LYS A 302 15.15 27.59 30.27
C LYS A 302 13.72 28.12 30.34
N LYS A 303 13.12 28.48 29.18
CA LYS A 303 11.77 29.04 29.12
C LYS A 303 10.67 28.00 29.31
N ILE A 304 10.88 26.77 28.86
CA ILE A 304 9.89 25.69 28.96
C ILE A 304 10.01 24.89 30.26
N LYS A 305 11.07 25.10 31.03
CA LYS A 305 11.35 24.38 32.29
C LYS A 305 10.16 24.47 33.26
N GLY A 306 9.67 23.33 33.72
CA GLY A 306 8.52 23.22 34.63
C GLY A 306 7.16 23.39 33.94
N THR A 307 7.10 23.39 32.61
CA THR A 307 5.85 23.45 31.84
C THR A 307 5.54 22.11 31.18
N ASP A 308 4.31 21.94 30.71
CA ASP A 308 3.90 20.76 29.93
C ASP A 308 4.70 20.62 28.62
N LEU A 309 5.24 21.72 28.08
CA LEU A 309 6.11 21.68 26.92
C LEU A 309 7.41 20.94 27.21
N GLU A 310 8.01 21.11 28.41
CA GLU A 310 9.20 20.35 28.79
C GLU A 310 8.92 18.84 28.76
N ILE A 311 7.76 18.45 29.31
CA ILE A 311 7.34 17.04 29.32
C ILE A 311 7.19 16.51 27.90
N LEU A 312 6.49 17.24 27.02
CA LEU A 312 6.29 16.84 25.62
C LEU A 312 7.61 16.68 24.85
N PHE A 313 8.57 17.60 25.04
CA PHE A 313 9.88 17.51 24.39
C PHE A 313 10.69 16.32 24.87
N LYS A 314 10.64 16.01 26.16
CA LYS A 314 11.30 14.81 26.74
C LYS A 314 10.64 13.51 26.26
N GLU A 315 9.33 13.43 26.26
CA GLU A 315 8.58 12.27 25.77
C GLU A 315 8.79 12.01 24.27
N SER A 316 9.03 13.05 23.49
CA SER A 316 9.35 12.92 22.06
C SER A 316 10.75 12.36 21.79
N GLY A 317 11.65 12.39 22.76
CA GLY A 317 13.07 12.00 22.63
C GLY A 317 13.98 13.12 22.14
N LEU A 318 13.46 14.30 21.82
CA LEU A 318 14.28 15.44 21.39
C LEU A 318 15.13 16.05 22.50
N PHE A 319 14.63 16.06 23.73
CA PHE A 319 15.36 16.50 24.92
C PHE A 319 15.59 15.31 25.86
N LYS A 320 16.70 15.34 26.60
CA LYS A 320 17.03 14.34 27.64
C LYS A 320 16.43 14.68 28.98
#